data_cb2cb352afb0f68f9a4e9088035b2ae5
#
_entry.id   cb2cb352afb0f68f9a4e9088035b2ae5
#
_cell.length_a   1.000
_cell.length_b   1.000
_cell.length_c   1.000
_cell.angle_alpha   90.00
_cell.angle_beta   90.00
_cell.angle_gamma   90.00
#
_symmetry.space_group_name_H-M   'P 1'
#
loop_
_entity.id
_entity.type
_entity.pdbx_description
1 polymer ?
#
loop_
_entity_poly.entity_id
_entity_poly.type
_entity_poly.pdbx_seq_one_letter_code
_entity_poly.pdbx_strand_id
1 'polypeptide(L)'
;LVKPSQSLSLTCTVTGYSITSDYAWNWIRQFPGNKLEWMGYITYSGYITYNPSLKSRISITRDTSKNQFFLQLNSVTSEDTATYYCGNSWFGSRGQGTLVTVSAGGGGSGGGGSGGGGS
;
A
#
# COMPACT_ATOMS: atom_id res chain seq x y z
N LEU A 1 1.94 11.68 -4.91
CA LEU A 1 0.68 12.40 -5.14
C LEU A 1 -0.14 11.69 -6.20
N VAL A 2 -1.35 11.39 -5.90
CA VAL A 2 -2.24 10.68 -6.79
C VAL A 2 -3.53 11.48 -6.92
N LYS A 3 -4.10 11.50 -8.11
CA LYS A 3 -5.37 12.20 -8.31
C LYS A 3 -6.54 11.27 -8.07
N PRO A 4 -7.67 11.81 -7.63
CA PRO A 4 -8.86 10.98 -7.43
C PRO A 4 -9.23 10.20 -8.69
N SER A 5 -9.81 9.07 -8.49
CA SER A 5 -10.21 8.10 -9.51
C SER A 5 -9.07 7.37 -10.20
N GLN A 6 -7.86 7.74 -9.96
CA GLN A 6 -6.72 7.02 -10.50
C GLN A 6 -6.39 5.81 -9.64
N SER A 7 -5.39 5.06 -10.04
CA SER A 7 -4.90 3.93 -9.27
C SER A 7 -3.64 4.30 -8.52
N LEU A 8 -3.50 3.72 -7.35
CA LEU A 8 -2.30 3.83 -6.55
C LEU A 8 -1.54 2.52 -6.70
N SER A 9 -0.27 2.58 -7.00
CA SER A 9 0.57 1.38 -7.11
C SER A 9 1.82 1.55 -6.27
N LEU A 10 2.08 0.58 -5.43
CA LEU A 10 3.25 0.60 -4.55
C LEU A 10 4.01 -0.72 -4.64
N THR A 11 5.31 -0.65 -4.42
CA THR A 11 6.19 -1.81 -4.45
C THR A 11 6.87 -1.97 -3.09
N CYS A 12 6.89 -3.19 -2.60
CA CYS A 12 7.63 -3.53 -1.40
C CYS A 12 8.75 -4.48 -1.77
N THR A 13 9.98 -4.04 -1.59
CA THR A 13 11.15 -4.88 -1.86
C THR A 13 11.63 -5.43 -0.53
N VAL A 14 11.66 -6.75 -0.41
CA VAL A 14 12.07 -7.41 0.82
C VAL A 14 13.53 -7.81 0.72
N THR A 15 14.30 -7.45 1.72
CA THR A 15 15.70 -7.82 1.75
C THR A 15 15.96 -8.69 2.98
N GLY A 16 16.89 -9.60 2.84
CA GLY A 16 17.28 -10.43 3.96
C GLY A 16 16.42 -11.64 4.21
N TYR A 17 15.38 -11.83 3.46
CA TYR A 17 14.50 -12.98 3.63
C TYR A 17 13.73 -13.23 2.34
N SER A 18 13.46 -14.49 2.02
CA SER A 18 12.71 -14.80 0.81
C SER A 18 11.21 -14.79 1.09
N ILE A 19 10.46 -14.08 0.28
CA ILE A 19 9.01 -14.01 0.47
C ILE A 19 8.31 -15.33 0.15
N THR A 20 9.04 -16.30 -0.42
CA THR A 20 8.47 -17.63 -0.67
C THR A 20 8.79 -18.63 0.43
N SER A 21 9.56 -18.24 1.44
CA SER A 21 9.97 -19.15 2.48
C SER A 21 8.95 -19.30 3.61
N ASP A 22 8.35 -18.24 4.02
CA ASP A 22 7.39 -18.26 5.12
C ASP A 22 6.66 -16.93 5.20
N TYR A 23 5.68 -16.86 6.08
CA TYR A 23 4.94 -15.66 6.47
C TYR A 23 3.88 -15.21 5.47
N ALA A 24 3.03 -14.37 5.96
CA ALA A 24 2.11 -13.59 5.15
C ALA A 24 2.72 -12.21 4.99
N TRP A 25 2.69 -11.71 3.79
CA TRP A 25 3.31 -10.43 3.46
C TRP A 25 2.20 -9.40 3.29
N ASN A 26 2.14 -8.46 4.24
CA ASN A 26 0.99 -7.59 4.45
C ASN A 26 1.18 -6.20 3.90
N TRP A 27 0.06 -5.58 3.51
CA TRP A 27 -0.03 -4.14 3.29
C TRP A 27 -0.91 -3.54 4.38
N ILE A 28 -0.41 -2.49 5.03
CA ILE A 28 -1.11 -1.80 6.11
C ILE A 28 -1.01 -0.32 5.83
N ARG A 29 -2.03 0.44 6.17
CA ARG A 29 -1.94 1.89 6.04
C ARG A 29 -2.34 2.57 7.34
N GLN A 30 -1.77 3.75 7.56
CA GLN A 30 -2.05 4.55 8.72
C GLN A 30 -2.59 5.89 8.26
N PHE A 31 -3.81 6.17 8.65
CA PHE A 31 -4.46 7.42 8.27
C PHE A 31 -3.97 8.57 9.15
N PRO A 32 -4.18 9.82 8.70
CA PRO A 32 -3.95 10.94 9.58
C PRO A 32 -4.74 10.73 10.87
N GLY A 33 -4.13 10.98 12.01
CA GLY A 33 -4.75 10.66 13.27
C GLY A 33 -4.35 9.32 13.82
N ASN A 34 -3.49 8.64 13.10
CA ASN A 34 -2.86 7.39 13.55
C ASN A 34 -3.73 6.14 13.54
N LYS A 35 -4.88 6.17 12.91
CA LYS A 35 -5.68 4.97 12.82
C LYS A 35 -5.08 4.03 11.78
N LEU A 36 -4.94 2.77 12.13
CA LEU A 36 -4.37 1.77 11.24
C LEU A 36 -5.46 0.95 10.56
N GLU A 37 -5.19 0.55 9.32
CA GLU A 37 -6.06 -0.37 8.62
C GLU A 37 -5.21 -1.42 7.91
N TRP A 38 -5.51 -2.68 8.19
CA TRP A 38 -4.89 -3.79 7.46
C TRP A 38 -5.59 -3.91 6.10
N MET A 39 -4.82 -3.97 5.03
CA MET A 39 -5.39 -3.98 3.68
C MET A 39 -5.49 -5.37 3.10
N GLY A 40 -4.53 -6.21 3.37
CA GLY A 40 -4.51 -7.56 2.85
C GLY A 40 -3.11 -8.14 2.89
N TYR A 41 -3.00 -9.41 2.47
CA TYR A 41 -1.69 -10.04 2.40
C TYR A 41 -1.62 -11.04 1.27
N ILE A 42 -0.39 -11.40 0.93
CA ILE A 42 -0.11 -12.54 0.08
C ILE A 42 0.86 -13.43 0.86
N THR A 43 0.54 -14.71 0.97
CA THR A 43 1.40 -15.61 1.75
C THR A 43 2.59 -16.08 0.93
N TYR A 44 3.53 -16.73 1.61
CA TYR A 44 4.68 -17.30 0.94
C TYR A 44 4.29 -18.28 -0.17
N SER A 45 3.15 -18.91 -0.05
CA SER A 45 2.69 -19.87 -1.05
C SER A 45 1.83 -19.22 -2.13
N GLY A 46 1.59 -17.92 -2.04
CA GLY A 46 0.82 -17.20 -3.06
C GLY A 46 -0.65 -17.03 -2.75
N TYR A 47 -1.09 -17.44 -1.59
CA TYR A 47 -2.50 -17.29 -1.21
C TYR A 47 -2.77 -15.85 -0.81
N ILE A 48 -3.85 -15.27 -1.30
CA ILE A 48 -4.13 -13.84 -1.11
C ILE A 48 -5.43 -13.66 -0.33
N THR A 49 -5.41 -12.74 0.62
CA THR A 49 -6.60 -12.35 1.38
C THR A 49 -6.67 -10.84 1.44
N TYR A 50 -7.86 -10.30 1.23
CA TYR A 50 -8.07 -8.85 1.28
C TYR A 50 -9.01 -8.47 2.40
N ASN A 51 -8.84 -7.25 2.90
CA ASN A 51 -9.82 -6.66 3.80
C ASN A 51 -11.12 -6.51 3.03
N PRO A 52 -12.24 -7.02 3.54
CA PRO A 52 -13.51 -6.96 2.81
C PRO A 52 -13.93 -5.56 2.39
N SER A 53 -13.56 -4.54 3.15
CA SER A 53 -13.96 -3.18 2.79
C SER A 53 -13.21 -2.66 1.57
N LEU A 54 -12.13 -3.30 1.18
CA LEU A 54 -11.33 -2.87 0.04
C LEU A 54 -11.42 -3.85 -1.13
N LYS A 55 -12.06 -4.99 -0.92
CA LYS A 55 -11.96 -6.10 -1.84
C LYS A 55 -12.25 -5.76 -3.28
N SER A 56 -13.17 -4.86 -3.52
CA SER A 56 -13.54 -4.53 -4.90
C SER A 56 -12.53 -3.61 -5.59
N ARG A 57 -11.60 -3.05 -4.85
CA ARG A 57 -10.67 -2.07 -5.40
C ARG A 57 -9.21 -2.45 -5.29
N ILE A 58 -8.89 -3.53 -4.61
CA ILE A 58 -7.51 -3.83 -4.26
C ILE A 58 -6.98 -5.04 -5.00
N SER A 59 -5.70 -5.04 -5.30
CA SER A 59 -5.02 -6.19 -5.88
C SER A 59 -3.62 -6.27 -5.28
N ILE A 60 -3.25 -7.44 -4.80
CA ILE A 60 -1.91 -7.69 -4.28
C ILE A 60 -1.28 -8.77 -5.16
N THR A 61 -0.09 -8.52 -5.63
CA THR A 61 0.64 -9.46 -6.48
C THR A 61 2.09 -9.52 -6.02
N ARG A 62 2.88 -10.38 -6.63
CA ARG A 62 4.29 -10.50 -6.27
C ARG A 62 5.14 -10.88 -7.47
N ASP A 63 6.42 -10.60 -7.35
CA ASP A 63 7.42 -11.06 -8.29
C ASP A 63 8.48 -11.79 -7.47
N THR A 64 8.44 -13.11 -7.48
CA THR A 64 9.33 -13.88 -6.62
C THR A 64 10.77 -13.80 -7.06
N SER A 65 11.01 -13.54 -8.32
CA SER A 65 12.40 -13.44 -8.79
C SER A 65 13.08 -12.18 -8.28
N LYS A 66 12.32 -11.15 -7.99
CA LYS A 66 12.86 -9.92 -7.45
C LYS A 66 12.62 -9.78 -5.97
N ASN A 67 11.95 -10.74 -5.36
CA ASN A 67 11.61 -10.74 -3.96
C ASN A 67 10.80 -9.48 -3.58
N GLN A 68 9.81 -9.18 -4.42
CA GLN A 68 8.97 -8.02 -4.27
C GLN A 68 7.51 -8.41 -4.24
N PHE A 69 6.70 -7.62 -3.55
CA PHE A 69 5.26 -7.75 -3.68
C PHE A 69 4.65 -6.36 -3.82
N PHE A 70 3.46 -6.32 -4.40
CA PHE A 70 2.90 -5.07 -4.91
C PHE A 70 1.49 -4.86 -4.42
N LEU A 71 1.13 -3.59 -4.29
CA LEU A 71 -0.23 -3.17 -3.98
C LEU A 71 -0.75 -2.33 -5.13
N GLN A 72 -1.97 -2.61 -5.54
CA GLN A 72 -2.69 -1.71 -6.44
C GLN A 72 -4.05 -1.41 -5.82
N LEU A 73 -4.38 -0.15 -5.69
CA LEU A 73 -5.66 0.29 -5.17
C LEU A 73 -6.30 1.19 -6.22
N ASN A 74 -7.47 0.82 -6.69
CA ASN A 74 -8.13 1.52 -7.79
C ASN A 74 -9.13 2.55 -7.27
N SER A 75 -9.47 3.49 -8.13
CA SER A 75 -10.51 4.48 -7.85
C SER A 75 -10.30 5.19 -6.52
N VAL A 76 -9.10 5.68 -6.31
CA VAL A 76 -8.78 6.32 -5.03
C VAL A 76 -9.54 7.62 -4.84
N THR A 77 -9.78 7.96 -3.58
CA THR A 77 -10.37 9.22 -3.19
C THR A 77 -9.50 9.85 -2.12
N SER A 78 -9.85 11.06 -1.70
CA SER A 78 -9.07 11.70 -0.66
C SER A 78 -9.04 10.89 0.63
N GLU A 79 -10.00 10.00 0.81
CA GLU A 79 -10.02 9.15 1.99
C GLU A 79 -8.93 8.09 1.97
N ASP A 80 -8.27 7.91 0.85
CA ASP A 80 -7.14 6.96 0.77
C ASP A 80 -5.81 7.63 1.10
N THR A 81 -5.80 8.89 1.46
CA THR A 81 -4.59 9.56 1.89
C THR A 81 -4.12 8.93 3.20
N ALA A 82 -2.92 8.41 3.20
CA ALA A 82 -2.38 7.68 4.34
C ALA A 82 -0.90 7.39 4.11
N THR A 83 -0.25 6.89 5.14
CA THR A 83 1.08 6.32 5.00
C THR A 83 0.94 4.82 4.86
N TYR A 84 1.52 4.26 3.83
CA TYR A 84 1.39 2.85 3.51
C TYR A 84 2.63 2.10 3.92
N TYR A 85 2.45 0.96 4.57
CA TYR A 85 3.53 0.11 5.07
C TYR A 85 3.38 -1.30 4.55
N CYS A 86 4.48 -2.01 4.44
CA CYS A 86 4.47 -3.41 4.07
C CYS A 86 5.41 -4.20 4.97
N GLY A 87 5.14 -5.47 5.12
CA GLY A 87 6.00 -6.34 5.92
C GLY A 87 5.34 -7.64 6.29
N ASN A 88 6.09 -8.48 7.01
CA ASN A 88 5.60 -9.79 7.39
C ASN A 88 4.85 -9.77 8.73
N SER A 89 4.56 -8.61 9.26
CA SER A 89 3.81 -8.47 10.48
C SER A 89 2.91 -7.29 10.33
N TRP A 90 1.72 -7.35 10.93
CA TRP A 90 0.84 -6.26 10.74
C TRP A 90 1.14 -5.10 11.69
N PHE A 91 1.87 -5.25 12.74
CA PHE A 91 2.27 -4.10 13.42
C PHE A 91 3.65 -4.18 13.94
N GLY A 92 4.35 -5.05 13.72
CA GLY A 92 5.62 -5.07 14.23
C GLY A 92 6.57 -4.47 13.40
N SER A 93 7.13 -4.97 12.55
CA SER A 93 8.24 -4.53 11.87
C SER A 93 7.93 -3.65 10.76
N ARG A 94 7.12 -2.69 10.89
CA ARG A 94 6.91 -1.75 9.83
C ARG A 94 8.19 -0.98 9.63
N GLY A 95 8.67 -0.93 8.48
CA GLY A 95 9.82 -0.13 8.20
C GLY A 95 9.35 1.27 7.89
N GLN A 96 10.00 1.92 6.99
CA GLN A 96 9.59 3.21 6.58
C GLN A 96 8.37 3.11 5.74
N GLY A 97 7.41 3.93 5.98
CA GLY A 97 6.20 3.97 5.16
C GLY A 97 6.35 4.88 3.97
N THR A 98 5.40 4.81 3.08
CA THR A 98 5.31 5.69 1.92
C THR A 98 4.07 6.57 2.10
N LEU A 99 4.28 7.86 2.18
CA LEU A 99 3.16 8.79 2.29
C LEU A 99 2.50 8.98 0.93
N VAL A 100 1.23 8.74 0.86
CA VAL A 100 0.46 8.93 -0.36
C VAL A 100 -0.65 9.94 -0.07
N THR A 101 -0.65 11.01 -0.85
CA THR A 101 -1.67 12.04 -0.75
C THR A 101 -2.55 11.97 -1.99
N VAL A 102 -3.84 11.87 -1.80
CA VAL A 102 -4.79 11.88 -2.90
C VAL A 102 -5.48 13.23 -2.90
N SER A 103 -5.32 13.96 -3.97
CA SER A 103 -5.82 15.33 -4.04
C SER A 103 -6.26 15.65 -5.45
N ALA A 104 -7.28 16.39 -5.53
CA ALA A 104 -7.77 16.88 -6.80
C ALA A 104 -6.74 17.75 -7.42
N GLY A 105 -5.90 18.21 -6.68
CA GLY A 105 -4.85 18.86 -7.16
C GLY A 105 -4.99 19.83 -8.06
N GLY A 106 -5.22 19.70 -8.89
CA GLY A 106 -5.17 20.63 -9.76
C GLY A 106 -5.92 21.60 -9.41
N GLY A 107 -6.81 21.43 -8.90
CA GLY A 107 -7.58 22.37 -8.61
C GLY A 107 -6.97 23.42 -8.13
N GLY A 108 -6.43 23.92 -8.58
CA GLY A 108 -5.95 24.97 -8.21
C GLY A 108 -5.31 25.02 -7.04
N SER A 109 -5.44 24.41 -6.36
CA SER A 109 -4.84 24.53 -5.33
C SER A 109 -3.65 24.21 -5.37
N GLY A 110 -3.30 24.18 -6.15
CA GLY A 110 -2.17 23.92 -6.31
C GLY A 110 -1.49 23.36 -5.37
N GLY A 111 -1.59 23.65 -4.67
CA GLY A 111 -0.80 23.24 -3.87
C GLY A 111 -0.46 22.07 -3.75
N GLY A 112 -1.02 21.60 -3.97
CA GLY A 112 -0.79 20.51 -3.68
C GLY A 112 0.36 19.92 -3.72
N GLY A 113 0.92 20.05 -4.22
CA GLY A 113 1.90 19.37 -4.37
C GLY A 113 2.60 18.70 -3.56
N SER A 114 2.83 18.81 -2.91
CA SER A 114 3.66 18.27 -2.26
C SER A 114 3.70 17.05 -1.84
N GLY A 115 3.42 16.44 -2.08
CA GLY A 115 3.48 15.45 -1.62
C GLY A 115 4.22 14.47 -1.56
N GLY A 116 4.29 13.74 -1.31
CA GLY A 116 5.03 12.90 -1.19
C GLY A 116 4.88 11.82 -1.92
N GLY A 117 5.30 11.12 -2.12
CA GLY A 117 5.35 10.25 -2.79
C GLY A 117 4.86 9.18 -3.14
N GLY A 118 4.53 8.59 -3.47
CA GLY A 118 4.02 7.61 -3.85
C GLY A 118 4.83 6.66 -4.34
N SER A 119 5.05 5.77 -4.35
CA SER A 119 5.84 4.73 -4.84
C SER A 119 6.71 4.66 -4.96
#